data_604486e1b923de0ad2ee91b997765fbd
#
_entry.id   604486e1b923de0ad2ee91b997765fbd
#
_cell.length_a   1.000
_cell.length_b   1.000
_cell.length_c   1.000
_cell.angle_alpha   90.00
_cell.angle_beta   90.00
_cell.angle_gamma   90.00
#
_symmetry.space_group_name_H-M   'P 1'
#
loop_
_entity.id
_entity.type
_entity.pdbx_description
1 polymer ?
#
loop_
_entity_poly.entity_id
_entity_poly.type
_entity_poly.pdbx_seq_one_letter_code
_entity_poly.pdbx_strand_id
1 'polypeptide(L)' 'MLKGLQNIHFIGIGGAGMSAIAHVLLKRGYQVSGSDLNAGHMGAKLAQEGALVYM' A
#
# COMPACT_ATOMS: atom_id res chain seq x y z
N MET A 1 15.84 -4.55 11.71
CA MET A 1 14.49 -3.99 11.70
C MET A 1 14.51 -2.53 11.30
N LEU A 2 13.66 -2.16 10.43
CA LEU A 2 13.59 -0.79 10.00
C LEU A 2 13.04 0.08 11.12
N LYS A 3 13.64 1.21 11.29
CA LYS A 3 13.25 2.13 12.32
C LYS A 3 12.93 3.46 11.70
N GLY A 4 12.10 4.19 12.37
CA GLY A 4 11.72 5.50 11.93
C GLY A 4 10.76 5.41 10.77
N LEU A 5 10.62 6.48 10.08
CA LEU A 5 9.71 6.56 8.98
C LEU A 5 10.24 5.85 7.78
N GLN A 6 9.53 4.88 7.34
CA GLN A 6 9.85 4.18 6.12
C GLN A 6 8.72 4.36 5.16
N ASN A 7 9.01 4.96 4.03
CA ASN A 7 8.02 5.16 2.99
C ASN A 7 8.26 4.14 1.92
N ILE A 8 7.29 3.30 1.69
CA ILE A 8 7.40 2.25 0.70
C ILE A 8 6.38 2.51 -0.37
N HIS A 9 6.86 2.63 -1.61
CA HIS A 9 5.99 2.91 -2.73
C HIS A 9 5.90 1.68 -3.62
N PHE A 10 4.68 1.30 -3.95
CA PHE A 10 4.44 0.15 -4.80
C PHE A 10 4.01 0.60 -6.18
N ILE A 11 4.48 -0.11 -7.18
CA ILE A 11 3.94 0.04 -8.52
C ILE A 11 2.99 -1.14 -8.70
N GLY A 12 1.74 -0.84 -9.01
CA GLY A 12 0.72 -1.89 -9.13
C GLY A 12 0.18 -2.32 -7.79
N ILE A 13 -0.05 -1.38 -6.89
CA ILE A 13 -0.43 -1.67 -5.52
C ILE A 13 -1.74 -2.44 -5.42
N GLY A 14 -2.60 -2.33 -6.43
CA GLY A 14 -3.88 -3.04 -6.41
C GLY A 14 -3.79 -4.50 -6.81
N GLY A 15 -2.63 -4.98 -7.22
CA GLY A 15 -2.45 -6.38 -7.56
C GLY A 15 -2.58 -7.26 -6.33
N ALA A 16 -3.01 -8.50 -6.52
CA ALA A 16 -3.31 -9.39 -5.40
C ALA A 16 -2.10 -9.58 -4.48
N GLY A 17 -0.95 -9.86 -5.05
CA GLY A 17 0.24 -10.07 -4.23
C GLY A 17 0.75 -8.79 -3.59
N MET A 18 0.72 -7.70 -4.35
CA MET A 18 1.20 -6.43 -3.85
C MET A 18 0.32 -5.88 -2.75
N SER A 19 -1.00 -6.02 -2.91
CA SER A 19 -1.92 -5.50 -1.90
C SER A 19 -1.75 -6.22 -0.57
N ALA A 20 -1.46 -7.51 -0.62
CA ALA A 20 -1.24 -8.26 0.62
C ALA A 20 0.00 -7.78 1.34
N ILE A 21 1.07 -7.53 0.60
CA ILE A 21 2.31 -7.03 1.19
C ILE A 21 2.09 -5.64 1.76
N ALA A 22 1.39 -4.79 1.02
CA ALA A 22 1.11 -3.45 1.48
C ALA A 22 0.31 -3.46 2.78
N HIS A 23 -0.67 -4.34 2.87
CA HIS A 23 -1.48 -4.48 4.06
C HIS A 23 -0.62 -4.83 5.28
N VAL A 24 0.27 -5.79 5.12
CA VAL A 24 1.14 -6.20 6.21
C VAL A 24 2.03 -5.04 6.66
N LEU A 25 2.56 -4.29 5.71
CA LEU A 25 3.44 -3.17 6.05
C LEU A 25 2.69 -2.07 6.77
N LEU A 26 1.46 -1.80 6.35
CA LEU A 26 0.65 -0.82 7.06
C LEU A 26 0.42 -1.23 8.50
N LYS A 27 0.17 -2.51 8.71
CA LYS A 27 -0.04 -2.99 10.06
C LYS A 27 1.20 -2.90 10.91
N ARG A 28 2.36 -2.87 10.28
CA ARG A 28 3.61 -2.74 11.00
C ARG A 28 4.05 -1.30 11.19
N GLY A 29 3.22 -0.37 10.78
CA GLY A 29 3.51 1.03 11.01
C GLY A 29 4.30 1.74 9.92
N TYR A 30 4.47 1.10 8.78
CA TYR A 30 5.14 1.74 7.66
C TYR A 30 4.19 2.67 6.95
N GLN A 31 4.75 3.69 6.33
CA GLN A 31 3.97 4.52 5.45
C GLN A 31 4.01 3.90 4.07
N VAL A 32 2.85 3.65 3.53
CA VAL A 32 2.72 2.93 2.26
C VAL A 32 2.02 3.82 1.26
N SER A 33 2.56 3.86 0.06
CA SER A 33 1.89 4.51 -1.05
C SER A 33 2.03 3.63 -2.27
N GLY A 34 1.29 3.93 -3.29
CA GLY A 34 1.41 3.15 -4.50
C GLY A 34 0.57 3.70 -5.62
N SER A 35 0.88 3.26 -6.82
CA SER A 35 0.13 3.64 -7.99
C SER A 35 -0.40 2.40 -8.68
N ASP A 36 -1.51 2.57 -9.38
CA ASP A 36 -2.10 1.47 -10.12
C ASP A 36 -3.08 2.06 -11.10
N LEU A 37 -3.06 1.55 -12.33
CA LEU A 37 -3.99 2.00 -13.33
C LEU A 37 -5.40 1.52 -13.04
N ASN A 38 -5.52 0.46 -12.27
CA ASN A 38 -6.81 -0.12 -11.99
C ASN A 38 -6.78 -0.70 -10.57
N ALA A 39 -6.69 0.19 -9.61
CA ALA A 39 -6.56 -0.22 -8.20
C ALA A 39 -7.81 -0.95 -7.71
N GLY A 40 -8.98 -0.50 -8.15
CA GLY A 40 -10.21 -1.20 -7.85
C GLY A 40 -10.48 -1.35 -6.38
N HIS A 41 -11.07 -2.50 -6.06
CA HIS A 41 -11.49 -2.80 -4.71
C HIS A 41 -10.33 -2.86 -3.72
N MET A 42 -9.24 -3.47 -4.12
CA MET A 42 -8.10 -3.63 -3.22
C MET A 42 -7.44 -2.29 -2.94
N GLY A 43 -7.36 -1.44 -3.95
CA GLY A 43 -6.81 -0.11 -3.75
C GLY A 43 -7.64 0.72 -2.80
N ALA A 44 -8.95 0.64 -2.93
CA ALA A 44 -9.85 1.36 -2.04
C ALA A 44 -9.69 0.88 -0.60
N LYS A 45 -9.57 -0.41 -0.41
CA LYS A 45 -9.40 -0.95 0.92
C LYS A 45 -8.10 -0.50 1.55
N LEU A 46 -7.02 -0.51 0.78
CA LEU A 46 -5.73 -0.05 1.29
C LEU A 46 -5.78 1.43 1.65
N ALA A 47 -6.47 2.22 0.85
CA ALA A 47 -6.60 3.64 1.13
C ALA A 47 -7.33 3.86 2.45
N GLN A 48 -8.36 3.07 2.72
CA GLN A 48 -9.05 3.14 3.99
C GLN A 48 -8.15 2.81 5.16
N GLU A 49 -7.16 1.95 4.92
CA GLU A 49 -6.24 1.53 5.96
C GLU A 49 -5.07 2.48 6.13
N GLY A 50 -5.00 3.51 5.33
CA GLY A 50 -3.99 4.54 5.50
C GLY A 50 -2.98 4.66 4.38
N ALA A 51 -3.07 3.85 3.35
CA ALA A 51 -2.16 3.96 2.22
C ALA A 51 -2.58 5.12 1.31
N LEU A 52 -1.59 5.72 0.67
CA LEU A 52 -1.85 6.72 -0.35
C LEU A 52 -1.84 6.02 -1.71
N VAL A 53 -2.98 5.96 -2.33
CA VAL A 53 -3.13 5.24 -3.60
C VAL A 53 -3.38 6.24 -4.71
N TYR A 54 -2.54 6.20 -5.74
CA TYR A 54 -2.64 7.08 -6.89
C TYR A 54 -3.06 6.29 -8.10
N MET A 55 -3.76 6.94 -8.98
CA MET A 55 -4.18 6.30 -10.22
C MET A 55 -3.54 6.87 -11.45
#